data_2b85e5cfd4a5b9db4e1337c706512e3a
#
_entry.id   2b85e5cfd4a5b9db4e1337c706512e3a
#
_cell.length_a   1.000
_cell.length_b   1.000
_cell.length_c   1.000
_cell.angle_alpha   90.00
_cell.angle_beta   90.00
_cell.angle_gamma   90.00
#
_symmetry.space_group_name_H-M   'P 1'
#
loop_
_entity.id
_entity.type
_entity.pdbx_description
1 polymer ?
#
loop_
_entity_poly.entity_id
_entity_poly.type
_entity_poly.pdbx_seq_one_letter_code
_entity_poly.pdbx_strand_id
1 'polypeptide(L)'
;MVLLGTLLAGWLGWLFSGLALQPLRRLAEGADALPVQPQPSHLTAGISNDELGRLASAIDAYQARLLAADTREQAFFADASHELRTPLTVIQGVTDVLLEDPPGPPAQAARLQRLERGVRDMRHLLEAMLSAARRTPLQTESIPARELLSDACSIALAGKPDIASTIEASGELHAPRREVLLLIAGLARGLAQPHVVGELRLQLHDDRIELRFLTASDAATSPAPPARADSGSGSALLDRLAARLGWRAVFASPTAISILADEASPATTSRFRL
;
A
#
# COMPACT_ATOMS: atom_id res chain seq x y z
N MET A 1 -44.94 -37.70 -38.48
CA MET A 1 -43.55 -37.75 -38.98
C MET A 1 -42.83 -36.41 -38.84
N VAL A 2 -43.41 -35.28 -39.26
CA VAL A 2 -42.77 -33.94 -39.20
C VAL A 2 -42.49 -33.50 -37.74
N LEU A 3 -43.45 -33.67 -36.81
CA LEU A 3 -43.27 -33.32 -35.40
C LEU A 3 -42.11 -34.07 -34.72
N LEU A 4 -41.95 -35.36 -35.03
CA LEU A 4 -40.85 -36.15 -34.47
C LEU A 4 -39.47 -35.68 -35.00
N GLY A 5 -39.40 -35.29 -36.27
CA GLY A 5 -38.19 -34.74 -36.88
C GLY A 5 -37.78 -33.40 -36.29
N THR A 6 -38.73 -32.51 -36.02
CA THR A 6 -38.45 -31.20 -35.41
C THR A 6 -37.99 -31.31 -33.94
N LEU A 7 -38.60 -32.22 -33.15
CA LEU A 7 -38.16 -32.51 -31.80
C LEU A 7 -36.76 -33.12 -31.75
N LEU A 8 -36.47 -34.07 -32.64
CA LEU A 8 -35.14 -34.68 -32.74
C LEU A 8 -34.07 -33.66 -33.15
N ALA A 9 -34.36 -32.81 -34.16
CA ALA A 9 -33.44 -31.74 -34.58
C ALA A 9 -33.19 -30.69 -33.45
N GLY A 10 -34.24 -30.31 -32.72
CA GLY A 10 -34.16 -29.43 -31.57
C GLY A 10 -33.30 -30.00 -30.43
N TRP A 11 -33.54 -31.28 -30.12
CA TRP A 11 -32.79 -32.00 -29.09
C TRP A 11 -31.31 -32.17 -29.50
N LEU A 12 -31.02 -32.50 -30.74
CA LEU A 12 -29.67 -32.62 -31.25
C LEU A 12 -28.95 -31.25 -31.26
N GLY A 13 -29.63 -30.19 -31.67
CA GLY A 13 -29.13 -28.83 -31.62
C GLY A 13 -28.77 -28.34 -30.22
N TRP A 14 -29.65 -28.66 -29.25
CA TRP A 14 -29.42 -28.36 -27.84
C TRP A 14 -28.21 -29.15 -27.30
N LEU A 15 -28.09 -30.44 -27.60
CA LEU A 15 -26.95 -31.27 -27.21
C LEU A 15 -25.62 -30.79 -27.82
N PHE A 16 -25.62 -30.48 -29.13
CA PHE A 16 -24.45 -29.96 -29.83
C PHE A 16 -24.04 -28.58 -29.31
N SER A 17 -25.00 -27.68 -29.07
CA SER A 17 -24.74 -26.36 -28.52
C SER A 17 -24.11 -26.44 -27.12
N GLY A 18 -24.58 -27.37 -26.28
CA GLY A 18 -24.00 -27.61 -24.95
C GLY A 18 -22.54 -28.07 -25.00
N LEU A 19 -22.25 -29.04 -25.87
CA LEU A 19 -20.89 -29.58 -26.05
C LEU A 19 -19.93 -28.57 -26.69
N ALA A 20 -20.39 -27.85 -27.73
CA ALA A 20 -19.53 -26.90 -28.47
C ALA A 20 -19.21 -25.63 -27.67
N LEU A 21 -20.12 -25.15 -26.81
CA LEU A 21 -19.94 -23.94 -26.02
C LEU A 21 -19.26 -24.18 -24.65
N GLN A 22 -19.21 -25.41 -24.20
CA GLN A 22 -18.63 -25.76 -22.88
C GLN A 22 -17.16 -25.37 -22.74
N PRO A 23 -16.27 -25.63 -23.73
CA PRO A 23 -14.87 -25.20 -23.64
C PRO A 23 -14.72 -23.67 -23.59
N LEU A 24 -15.56 -22.95 -24.35
CA LEU A 24 -15.54 -21.48 -24.36
C LEU A 24 -15.96 -20.90 -22.99
N ARG A 25 -16.99 -21.47 -22.37
CA ARG A 25 -17.41 -21.07 -21.03
C ARG A 25 -16.32 -21.32 -20.00
N ARG A 26 -15.67 -22.47 -20.03
CA ARG A 26 -14.55 -22.80 -19.13
C ARG A 26 -13.39 -21.83 -19.30
N LEU A 27 -13.07 -21.46 -20.56
CA LEU A 27 -12.01 -20.49 -20.82
C LEU A 27 -12.39 -19.09 -20.29
N ALA A 28 -13.64 -18.67 -20.49
CA ALA A 28 -14.14 -17.39 -19.97
C ALA A 28 -14.12 -17.36 -18.42
N GLU A 29 -14.67 -18.40 -17.78
CA GLU A 29 -14.65 -18.54 -16.32
C GLU A 29 -13.21 -18.57 -15.77
N GLY A 30 -12.30 -19.27 -16.44
CA GLY A 30 -10.88 -19.31 -16.09
C GLY A 30 -10.19 -17.96 -16.26
N ALA A 31 -10.54 -17.22 -17.31
CA ALA A 31 -10.01 -15.87 -17.54
C ALA A 31 -10.56 -14.86 -16.51
N ASP A 32 -11.84 -14.93 -16.16
CA ASP A 32 -12.48 -14.09 -15.14
C ASP A 32 -11.94 -14.38 -13.73
N ALA A 33 -11.54 -15.63 -13.49
CA ALA A 33 -10.93 -16.04 -12.22
C ALA A 33 -9.45 -15.63 -12.08
N LEU A 34 -8.82 -15.05 -13.13
CA LEU A 34 -7.45 -14.59 -13.04
C LEU A 34 -7.35 -13.45 -12.05
N PRO A 35 -6.45 -13.56 -11.06
CA PRO A 35 -6.26 -12.49 -10.08
C PRO A 35 -5.63 -11.28 -10.74
N VAL A 36 -5.90 -10.09 -10.19
CA VAL A 36 -5.28 -8.82 -10.63
C VAL A 36 -3.75 -8.88 -10.52
N GLN A 37 -3.23 -9.65 -9.56
CA GLN A 37 -1.79 -9.90 -9.45
C GLN A 37 -1.38 -11.02 -10.42
N PRO A 38 -0.31 -10.83 -11.20
CA PRO A 38 0.17 -11.85 -12.13
C PRO A 38 0.53 -13.16 -11.38
N GLN A 39 -0.09 -14.24 -11.80
CA GLN A 39 0.19 -15.59 -11.28
C GLN A 39 0.32 -16.56 -12.45
N PRO A 40 1.03 -17.68 -12.28
CA PRO A 40 1.07 -18.73 -13.30
C PRO A 40 -0.35 -19.21 -13.60
N SER A 41 -0.78 -19.13 -14.84
CA SER A 41 -2.06 -19.67 -15.31
C SER A 41 -1.82 -20.93 -16.15
N HIS A 42 -2.78 -21.83 -16.14
CA HIS A 42 -2.74 -23.08 -16.92
C HIS A 42 -4.10 -23.25 -17.60
N LEU A 43 -4.54 -22.23 -18.34
CA LEU A 43 -5.82 -22.24 -19.06
C LEU A 43 -5.84 -23.26 -20.20
N THR A 44 -4.68 -23.65 -20.70
CA THR A 44 -4.52 -24.72 -21.70
C THR A 44 -4.85 -26.10 -21.17
N ALA A 45 -4.89 -26.30 -19.85
CA ALA A 45 -5.15 -27.61 -19.26
C ALA A 45 -6.58 -28.08 -19.55
N GLY A 46 -6.72 -29.13 -20.36
CA GLY A 46 -8.01 -29.74 -20.69
C GLY A 46 -8.76 -29.07 -21.85
N ILE A 47 -8.13 -28.18 -22.61
CA ILE A 47 -8.67 -27.61 -23.85
C ILE A 47 -8.04 -28.33 -25.05
N SER A 48 -8.86 -28.61 -26.07
CA SER A 48 -8.42 -29.25 -27.33
C SER A 48 -7.40 -28.34 -28.07
N ASN A 49 -6.55 -28.96 -28.90
CA ASN A 49 -5.53 -28.22 -29.66
C ASN A 49 -6.11 -27.61 -30.95
N ASP A 50 -7.14 -26.81 -30.77
CA ASP A 50 -7.86 -26.06 -31.81
C ASP A 50 -7.67 -24.53 -31.62
N GLU A 51 -8.53 -23.71 -32.20
CA GLU A 51 -8.50 -22.25 -32.08
C GLU A 51 -8.61 -21.79 -30.62
N LEU A 52 -9.40 -22.51 -29.80
CA LEU A 52 -9.53 -22.20 -28.35
C LEU A 52 -8.26 -22.53 -27.58
N GLY A 53 -7.59 -23.66 -27.90
CA GLY A 53 -6.30 -24.02 -27.35
C GLY A 53 -5.22 -22.99 -27.68
N ARG A 54 -5.23 -22.45 -28.90
CA ARG A 54 -4.33 -21.35 -29.30
C ARG A 54 -4.60 -20.08 -28.51
N LEU A 55 -5.87 -19.72 -28.30
CA LEU A 55 -6.25 -18.56 -27.47
C LEU A 55 -5.84 -18.75 -26.01
N ALA A 56 -6.11 -19.91 -25.41
CA ALA A 56 -5.69 -20.26 -24.07
C ALA A 56 -4.16 -20.16 -23.92
N SER A 57 -3.40 -20.69 -24.87
CA SER A 57 -1.94 -20.59 -24.88
C SER A 57 -1.45 -19.15 -25.00
N ALA A 58 -2.13 -18.31 -25.78
CA ALA A 58 -1.78 -16.90 -25.89
C ALA A 58 -2.01 -16.15 -24.57
N ILE A 59 -3.08 -16.46 -23.82
CA ILE A 59 -3.37 -15.88 -22.52
C ILE A 59 -2.34 -16.35 -21.49
N ASP A 60 -2.03 -17.65 -21.44
CA ASP A 60 -1.01 -18.21 -20.54
C ASP A 60 0.38 -17.57 -20.80
N ALA A 61 0.74 -17.40 -22.09
CA ALA A 61 1.99 -16.74 -22.48
C ALA A 61 2.01 -15.24 -22.12
N TYR A 62 0.86 -14.57 -22.17
CA TYR A 62 0.74 -13.18 -21.74
C TYR A 62 0.90 -13.06 -20.20
N GLN A 63 0.25 -13.93 -19.45
CA GLN A 63 0.40 -14.00 -17.99
C GLN A 63 1.85 -14.27 -17.57
N ALA A 64 2.52 -15.20 -18.24
CA ALA A 64 3.94 -15.48 -18.00
C ALA A 64 4.83 -14.26 -18.25
N ARG A 65 4.53 -13.47 -19.31
CA ARG A 65 5.24 -12.20 -19.58
C ARG A 65 4.99 -11.14 -18.51
N LEU A 66 3.75 -11.00 -18.05
CA LEU A 66 3.40 -10.09 -16.96
C LEU A 66 4.14 -10.48 -15.66
N LEU A 67 4.13 -11.77 -15.32
CA LEU A 67 4.84 -12.27 -14.15
C LEU A 67 6.34 -12.01 -14.24
N ALA A 68 6.95 -12.26 -15.41
CA ALA A 68 8.36 -11.98 -15.62
C ALA A 68 8.71 -10.48 -15.57
N ALA A 69 7.81 -9.61 -16.05
CA ALA A 69 7.98 -8.15 -15.95
C ALA A 69 7.92 -7.69 -14.49
N ASP A 70 6.93 -8.18 -13.76
CA ASP A 70 6.73 -7.87 -12.36
C ASP A 70 7.90 -8.37 -11.48
N THR A 71 8.41 -9.58 -11.74
CA THR A 71 9.60 -10.12 -11.04
C THR A 71 10.84 -9.25 -11.28
N ARG A 72 11.03 -8.77 -12.53
CA ARG A 72 12.13 -7.87 -12.86
C ARG A 72 11.98 -6.50 -12.18
N GLU A 73 10.76 -5.97 -12.12
CA GLU A 73 10.49 -4.72 -11.40
C GLU A 73 10.82 -4.85 -9.92
N GLN A 74 10.43 -5.96 -9.29
CA GLN A 74 10.75 -6.22 -7.88
C GLN A 74 12.25 -6.35 -7.63
N ALA A 75 12.96 -7.09 -8.48
CA ALA A 75 14.42 -7.21 -8.40
C ALA A 75 15.09 -5.85 -8.52
N PHE A 76 14.66 -5.04 -9.51
CA PHE A 76 15.18 -3.68 -9.69
C PHE A 76 14.98 -2.80 -8.44
N PHE A 77 13.79 -2.83 -7.82
CA PHE A 77 13.56 -2.08 -6.59
C PHE A 77 14.39 -2.60 -5.42
N ALA A 78 14.59 -3.90 -5.31
CA ALA A 78 15.43 -4.48 -4.28
C ALA A 78 16.89 -4.02 -4.43
N ASP A 79 17.44 -4.13 -5.63
CA ASP A 79 18.82 -3.72 -5.94
C ASP A 79 19.01 -2.22 -5.76
N ALA A 80 18.15 -1.38 -6.35
CA ALA A 80 18.21 0.06 -6.21
C ALA A 80 18.18 0.50 -4.74
N SER A 81 17.44 -0.20 -3.91
CA SER A 81 17.34 0.12 -2.49
C SER A 81 18.58 -0.23 -1.69
N HIS A 82 19.21 -1.35 -2.02
CA HIS A 82 20.52 -1.69 -1.44
C HIS A 82 21.58 -0.65 -1.85
N GLU A 83 21.62 -0.28 -3.12
CA GLU A 83 22.54 0.71 -3.68
C GLU A 83 22.33 2.12 -3.10
N LEU A 84 21.07 2.52 -2.83
CA LEU A 84 20.74 3.82 -2.25
C LEU A 84 20.95 3.87 -0.72
N ARG A 85 20.77 2.74 -0.01
CA ARG A 85 20.96 2.72 1.44
C ARG A 85 22.38 3.07 1.85
N THR A 86 23.37 2.58 1.12
CA THR A 86 24.79 2.79 1.41
C THR A 86 25.16 4.28 1.37
N PRO A 87 24.94 5.05 0.29
CA PRO A 87 25.28 6.48 0.26
C PRO A 87 24.45 7.29 1.27
N LEU A 88 23.19 6.92 1.51
CA LEU A 88 22.37 7.58 2.52
C LEU A 88 22.92 7.38 3.93
N THR A 89 23.40 6.17 4.25
CA THR A 89 24.04 5.90 5.54
C THR A 89 25.33 6.72 5.70
N VAL A 90 26.12 6.86 4.64
CA VAL A 90 27.33 7.69 4.67
C VAL A 90 26.98 9.17 4.89
N ILE A 91 26.02 9.70 4.13
CA ILE A 91 25.59 11.11 4.29
C ILE A 91 25.04 11.34 5.70
N GLN A 92 24.24 10.41 6.22
CA GLN A 92 23.72 10.50 7.58
C GLN A 92 24.84 10.51 8.61
N GLY A 93 25.80 9.58 8.52
CA GLY A 93 26.93 9.52 9.45
C GLY A 93 27.79 10.79 9.42
N VAL A 94 28.04 11.36 8.24
CA VAL A 94 28.76 12.64 8.12
C VAL A 94 27.94 13.78 8.73
N THR A 95 26.62 13.80 8.54
CA THR A 95 25.74 14.83 9.10
C THR A 95 25.69 14.74 10.62
N ASP A 96 25.63 13.52 11.17
CA ASP A 96 25.61 13.28 12.62
C ASP A 96 26.92 13.78 13.25
N VAL A 97 28.08 13.46 12.67
CA VAL A 97 29.38 13.95 13.13
C VAL A 97 29.46 15.49 13.10
N LEU A 98 28.96 16.11 12.01
CA LEU A 98 28.95 17.58 11.91
C LEU A 98 27.99 18.26 12.90
N LEU A 99 26.99 17.55 13.39
CA LEU A 99 26.07 18.05 14.41
C LEU A 99 26.64 17.89 15.83
N GLU A 100 27.53 16.90 16.05
CA GLU A 100 28.24 16.68 17.31
C GLU A 100 29.40 17.66 17.51
N ASP A 101 29.95 18.25 16.43
CA ASP A 101 30.99 19.27 16.52
C ASP A 101 30.48 20.50 17.28
N PRO A 102 31.42 21.30 17.93
CA PRO A 102 31.04 22.51 18.65
C PRO A 102 30.18 23.42 17.75
N PRO A 103 29.13 24.01 18.30
CA PRO A 103 28.14 24.71 17.48
C PRO A 103 28.80 25.85 16.69
N GLY A 104 28.84 25.65 15.39
CA GLY A 104 29.18 26.69 14.41
C GLY A 104 28.11 27.81 14.41
N PRO A 105 28.21 28.76 13.51
CA PRO A 105 27.23 29.83 13.36
C PRO A 105 25.80 29.23 13.30
N PRO A 106 24.78 29.82 13.94
CA PRO A 106 23.41 29.25 14.02
C PRO A 106 22.81 28.93 12.64
N ALA A 107 23.23 29.64 11.60
CA ALA A 107 22.83 29.35 10.23
C ALA A 107 23.38 28.00 9.71
N GLN A 108 24.57 27.59 10.13
CA GLN A 108 25.17 26.30 9.76
C GLN A 108 24.46 25.15 10.47
N ALA A 109 24.21 25.26 11.76
CA ALA A 109 23.44 24.26 12.52
C ALA A 109 22.04 24.03 11.91
N ALA A 110 21.34 25.10 11.54
CA ALA A 110 20.04 25.00 10.89
C ALA A 110 20.09 24.34 9.50
N ARG A 111 21.19 24.49 8.75
CA ARG A 111 21.39 23.80 7.46
C ARG A 111 21.66 22.32 7.65
N LEU A 112 22.50 21.95 8.61
CA LEU A 112 22.79 20.55 8.94
C LEU A 112 21.54 19.81 9.42
N GLN A 113 20.75 20.41 10.29
CA GLN A 113 19.47 19.83 10.71
C GLN A 113 18.46 19.65 9.57
N ARG A 114 18.47 20.56 8.58
CA ARG A 114 17.67 20.37 7.36
C ARG A 114 18.18 19.22 6.50
N LEU A 115 19.49 19.09 6.36
CA LEU A 115 20.12 17.98 5.62
C LEU A 115 19.81 16.64 6.30
N GLU A 116 20.00 16.53 7.61
CA GLU A 116 19.69 15.33 8.39
C GLU A 116 18.23 14.90 8.22
N ARG A 117 17.27 15.85 8.31
CA ARG A 117 15.86 15.57 8.07
C ARG A 117 15.61 15.04 6.66
N GLY A 118 16.19 15.69 5.62
CA GLY A 118 16.05 15.24 4.24
C GLY A 118 16.58 13.83 4.00
N VAL A 119 17.71 13.48 4.58
CA VAL A 119 18.30 12.14 4.51
C VAL A 119 17.41 11.11 5.22
N ARG A 120 16.91 11.45 6.39
CA ARG A 120 15.98 10.60 7.14
C ARG A 120 14.69 10.35 6.37
N ASP A 121 14.12 11.40 5.78
CA ASP A 121 12.90 11.29 4.96
C ASP A 121 13.13 10.40 3.73
N MET A 122 14.24 10.55 3.05
CA MET A 122 14.60 9.72 1.89
C MET A 122 14.76 8.24 2.28
N ARG A 123 15.39 7.95 3.42
CA ARG A 123 15.50 6.58 3.95
C ARG A 123 14.14 5.96 4.22
N HIS A 124 13.21 6.70 4.84
CA HIS A 124 11.86 6.21 5.10
C HIS A 124 11.07 5.95 3.81
N LEU A 125 11.17 6.84 2.83
CA LEU A 125 10.55 6.62 1.52
C LEU A 125 11.09 5.36 0.85
N LEU A 126 12.40 5.16 0.89
CA LEU A 126 13.05 3.97 0.33
C LEU A 126 12.57 2.69 1.03
N GLU A 127 12.49 2.69 2.36
CA GLU A 127 11.97 1.54 3.12
C GLU A 127 10.50 1.24 2.81
N ALA A 128 9.68 2.27 2.64
CA ALA A 128 8.29 2.13 2.25
C ALA A 128 8.16 1.57 0.82
N MET A 129 8.98 2.05 -0.14
CA MET A 129 9.06 1.50 -1.49
C MET A 129 9.38 0.01 -1.48
N LEU A 130 10.41 -0.36 -0.74
CA LEU A 130 10.81 -1.76 -0.61
C LEU A 130 9.71 -2.61 -0.02
N SER A 131 9.09 -2.12 1.04
CA SER A 131 8.00 -2.86 1.66
C SER A 131 6.82 -3.02 0.73
N ALA A 132 6.45 -1.98 -0.04
CA ALA A 132 5.37 -2.06 -1.01
C ALA A 132 5.68 -3.00 -2.19
N ALA A 133 6.95 -3.09 -2.62
CA ALA A 133 7.38 -3.95 -3.73
C ALA A 133 7.54 -5.44 -3.35
N ARG A 134 7.76 -5.74 -2.07
CA ARG A 134 7.95 -7.13 -1.63
C ARG A 134 6.64 -7.93 -1.72
N ARG A 135 6.70 -9.14 -2.26
CA ARG A 135 5.59 -10.11 -2.30
C ARG A 135 5.67 -11.17 -1.21
N THR A 136 6.65 -11.09 -0.32
CA THR A 136 6.74 -12.02 0.81
C THR A 136 5.44 -11.94 1.62
N PRO A 137 4.87 -13.08 2.04
CA PRO A 137 3.69 -13.07 2.91
C PRO A 137 3.93 -12.19 4.14
N LEU A 138 2.97 -11.36 4.46
CA LEU A 138 3.04 -10.49 5.63
C LEU A 138 2.89 -11.36 6.88
N GLN A 139 3.86 -11.27 7.78
CA GLN A 139 3.76 -11.93 9.09
C GLN A 139 2.97 -11.02 10.02
N THR A 140 1.78 -11.42 10.38
CA THR A 140 0.92 -10.71 11.32
C THR A 140 1.25 -11.14 12.75
N GLU A 141 1.30 -10.18 13.64
CA GLU A 141 1.49 -10.35 15.07
C GLU A 141 0.47 -9.52 15.85
N SER A 142 0.21 -9.88 17.09
CA SER A 142 -0.65 -9.08 17.97
C SER A 142 0.19 -7.99 18.62
N ILE A 143 -0.19 -6.74 18.46
CA ILE A 143 0.56 -5.57 18.88
C ILE A 143 -0.36 -4.67 19.71
N PRO A 144 0.05 -4.22 20.90
CA PRO A 144 -0.71 -3.20 21.62
C PRO A 144 -0.84 -1.93 20.74
N ALA A 145 -2.08 -1.57 20.42
CA ALA A 145 -2.35 -0.48 19.48
C ALA A 145 -1.72 0.85 19.92
N ARG A 146 -1.80 1.17 21.22
CA ARG A 146 -1.19 2.38 21.78
C ARG A 146 0.32 2.43 21.58
N GLU A 147 1.03 1.31 21.76
CA GLU A 147 2.47 1.22 21.54
C GLU A 147 2.84 1.49 20.10
N LEU A 148 2.16 0.82 19.16
CA LEU A 148 2.40 0.99 17.72
C LEU A 148 2.16 2.43 17.28
N LEU A 149 1.07 3.06 17.70
CA LEU A 149 0.76 4.45 17.36
C LEU A 149 1.74 5.43 18.00
N SER A 150 2.24 5.12 19.22
CA SER A 150 3.28 5.92 19.88
C SER A 150 4.60 5.87 19.11
N ASP A 151 5.03 4.67 18.70
CA ASP A 151 6.22 4.49 17.88
C ASP A 151 6.11 5.25 16.55
N ALA A 152 4.95 5.14 15.89
CA ALA A 152 4.69 5.85 14.64
C ALA A 152 4.74 7.37 14.80
N CYS A 153 4.16 7.92 15.89
CA CYS A 153 4.26 9.34 16.23
C CYS A 153 5.71 9.78 16.46
N SER A 154 6.46 9.01 17.23
CA SER A 154 7.86 9.32 17.54
C SER A 154 8.69 9.41 16.26
N ILE A 155 8.49 8.48 15.34
CA ILE A 155 9.15 8.46 14.02
C ILE A 155 8.69 9.64 13.15
N ALA A 156 7.39 9.95 13.13
CA ALA A 156 6.82 11.00 12.30
C ALA A 156 7.26 12.39 12.75
N LEU A 157 7.33 12.62 14.07
CA LEU A 157 7.63 13.90 14.69
C LEU A 157 9.11 14.08 15.04
N ALA A 158 9.98 13.13 14.65
CA ALA A 158 11.42 13.26 14.89
C ALA A 158 11.97 14.58 14.29
N GLY A 159 12.53 15.43 15.16
CA GLY A 159 13.01 16.77 14.80
C GLY A 159 11.94 17.87 14.73
N LYS A 160 10.76 17.65 15.31
CA LYS A 160 9.69 18.64 15.46
C LYS A 160 9.24 18.76 16.92
N PRO A 161 10.06 19.34 17.81
CA PRO A 161 9.76 19.38 19.26
C PRO A 161 8.52 20.21 19.61
N ASP A 162 8.13 21.16 18.74
CA ASP A 162 7.01 22.07 18.98
C ASP A 162 5.65 21.49 18.54
N ILE A 163 5.64 20.24 18.07
CA ILE A 163 4.40 19.52 17.73
C ILE A 163 4.11 18.51 18.84
N ALA A 164 3.02 18.72 19.56
CA ALA A 164 2.51 17.77 20.54
C ALA A 164 1.87 16.55 19.85
N SER A 165 1.81 15.41 20.55
CA SER A 165 1.07 14.24 20.07
C SER A 165 0.13 13.71 21.13
N THR A 166 -1.11 13.41 20.72
CA THR A 166 -2.11 12.74 21.56
C THR A 166 -2.54 11.45 20.93
N ILE A 167 -2.54 10.36 21.71
CA ILE A 167 -2.85 9.02 21.24
C ILE A 167 -4.00 8.44 22.06
N GLU A 168 -5.10 8.19 21.40
CA GLU A 168 -6.30 7.57 21.95
C GLU A 168 -6.49 6.20 21.31
N ALA A 169 -5.92 5.18 21.92
CA ALA A 169 -6.02 3.81 21.44
C ALA A 169 -6.07 2.84 22.63
N SER A 170 -6.87 1.80 22.48
CA SER A 170 -7.00 0.67 23.38
C SER A 170 -7.02 -0.63 22.57
N GLY A 171 -6.79 -1.77 23.21
CA GLY A 171 -6.81 -3.07 22.57
C GLY A 171 -5.54 -3.42 21.80
N GLU A 172 -5.64 -4.49 21.02
CA GLU A 172 -4.55 -5.06 20.23
C GLU A 172 -4.88 -5.00 18.73
N LEU A 173 -3.86 -4.73 17.95
CA LEU A 173 -3.95 -4.74 16.49
C LEU A 173 -3.25 -5.99 15.95
N HIS A 174 -3.98 -6.82 15.21
CA HIS A 174 -3.42 -7.99 14.53
C HIS A 174 -2.95 -7.59 13.14
N ALA A 175 -1.66 -7.28 13.00
CA ALA A 175 -1.12 -6.74 11.75
C ALA A 175 0.40 -6.94 11.65
N PRO A 176 0.99 -6.80 10.46
CA PRO A 176 2.44 -6.78 10.29
C PRO A 176 3.01 -5.44 10.81
N ARG A 177 3.65 -5.49 11.98
CA ARG A 177 4.14 -4.31 12.74
C ARG A 177 4.92 -3.33 11.87
N ARG A 178 5.89 -3.85 11.12
CA ARG A 178 6.81 -3.03 10.34
C ARG A 178 6.08 -2.22 9.26
N GLU A 179 5.22 -2.87 8.51
CA GLU A 179 4.49 -2.27 7.39
C GLU A 179 3.47 -1.24 7.89
N VAL A 180 2.77 -1.57 8.97
CA VAL A 180 1.81 -0.66 9.60
C VAL A 180 2.53 0.56 10.19
N LEU A 181 3.66 0.35 10.85
CA LEU A 181 4.48 1.43 11.38
C LEU A 181 4.94 2.40 10.28
N LEU A 182 5.45 1.86 9.16
CA LEU A 182 5.87 2.66 8.00
C LEU A 182 4.70 3.45 7.40
N LEU A 183 3.53 2.82 7.27
CA LEU A 183 2.34 3.48 6.72
C LEU A 183 1.89 4.63 7.62
N ILE A 184 1.66 4.35 8.91
CA ILE A 184 1.14 5.36 9.85
C ILE A 184 2.16 6.49 10.04
N ALA A 185 3.44 6.17 10.21
CA ALA A 185 4.49 7.18 10.35
C ALA A 185 4.64 8.05 9.10
N GLY A 186 4.53 7.45 7.90
CA GLY A 186 4.55 8.18 6.63
C GLY A 186 3.37 9.14 6.47
N LEU A 187 2.15 8.68 6.75
CA LEU A 187 0.94 9.52 6.70
C LEU A 187 0.96 10.62 7.76
N ALA A 188 1.32 10.29 9.00
CA ALA A 188 1.45 11.24 10.11
C ALA A 188 2.48 12.33 9.80
N ARG A 189 3.63 11.95 9.20
CA ARG A 189 4.66 12.88 8.74
C ARG A 189 4.13 13.80 7.65
N GLY A 190 3.40 13.26 6.67
CA GLY A 190 2.78 14.05 5.62
C GLY A 190 1.84 15.13 6.18
N LEU A 191 1.02 14.80 7.18
CA LEU A 191 0.16 15.76 7.87
C LEU A 191 0.95 16.80 8.66
N ALA A 192 2.02 16.39 9.35
CA ALA A 192 2.82 17.28 10.19
C ALA A 192 3.82 18.15 9.39
N GLN A 193 4.16 17.76 8.13
CA GLN A 193 5.22 18.40 7.35
C GLN A 193 5.00 19.89 7.09
N PRO A 194 3.80 20.38 6.72
CA PRO A 194 3.55 21.80 6.45
C PRO A 194 3.53 22.65 7.72
N HIS A 195 3.53 22.04 8.91
CA HIS A 195 3.31 22.73 10.17
C HIS A 195 4.57 22.78 11.03
N VAL A 196 4.73 23.90 11.76
CA VAL A 196 5.82 24.11 12.73
C VAL A 196 5.33 23.85 14.14
N VAL A 197 4.10 24.27 14.46
CA VAL A 197 3.47 24.15 15.78
C VAL A 197 2.08 23.56 15.63
N GLY A 198 1.67 22.73 16.55
CA GLY A 198 0.34 22.12 16.57
C GLY A 198 0.28 20.82 17.36
N GLU A 199 -0.79 20.08 17.17
CA GLU A 199 -1.01 18.78 17.82
C GLU A 199 -1.38 17.74 16.78
N LEU A 200 -0.63 16.64 16.76
CA LEU A 200 -0.97 15.45 15.95
C LEU A 200 -1.74 14.47 16.83
N ARG A 201 -3.01 14.23 16.46
CA ARG A 201 -3.89 13.32 17.19
C ARG A 201 -4.08 12.03 16.42
N LEU A 202 -3.85 10.89 17.06
CA LEU A 202 -4.10 9.56 16.53
C LEU A 202 -5.16 8.88 17.38
N GLN A 203 -6.21 8.38 16.70
CA GLN A 203 -7.32 7.68 17.37
C GLN A 203 -7.55 6.34 16.68
N LEU A 204 -7.69 5.27 17.49
CA LEU A 204 -8.12 3.97 16.99
C LEU A 204 -9.59 3.78 17.34
N HIS A 205 -10.38 3.55 16.31
CA HIS A 205 -11.78 3.13 16.40
C HIS A 205 -11.92 1.66 15.99
N ASP A 206 -13.10 1.06 16.18
CA ASP A 206 -13.38 -0.36 15.91
C ASP A 206 -13.02 -0.79 14.48
N ASP A 207 -13.16 0.12 13.52
CA ASP A 207 -13.06 -0.14 12.08
C ASP A 207 -11.98 0.70 11.36
N ARG A 208 -11.35 1.67 12.06
CA ARG A 208 -10.43 2.62 11.42
C ARG A 208 -9.42 3.23 12.38
N ILE A 209 -8.32 3.70 11.80
CA ILE A 209 -7.36 4.58 12.47
C ILE A 209 -7.53 5.97 11.90
N GLU A 210 -7.78 6.95 12.76
CA GLU A 210 -7.86 8.36 12.37
C GLU A 210 -6.59 9.11 12.78
N LEU A 211 -6.06 9.88 11.83
CA LEU A 211 -4.95 10.80 12.06
C LEU A 211 -5.46 12.21 11.79
N ARG A 212 -5.32 13.12 12.75
CA ARG A 212 -5.69 14.53 12.61
C ARG A 212 -4.56 15.42 13.06
N PHE A 213 -4.32 16.48 12.30
CA PHE A 213 -3.44 17.57 12.71
C PHE A 213 -4.28 18.78 13.11
N LEU A 214 -4.09 19.26 14.32
CA LEU A 214 -4.83 20.40 14.89
C LEU A 214 -3.89 21.59 14.95
N THR A 215 -4.28 22.69 14.33
CA THR A 215 -3.61 23.98 14.46
C THR A 215 -4.44 24.91 15.35
N ALA A 216 -3.81 25.89 15.95
CA ALA A 216 -4.52 26.90 16.77
C ALA A 216 -5.59 27.67 15.96
N SER A 217 -5.52 27.64 14.62
CA SER A 217 -6.47 28.30 13.72
C SER A 217 -7.68 27.42 13.36
N ASP A 218 -7.63 26.12 13.56
CA ASP A 218 -8.71 25.19 13.16
C ASP A 218 -9.95 25.26 14.08
N ALA A 219 -9.86 25.98 15.17
CA ALA A 219 -11.00 26.22 16.07
C ALA A 219 -12.09 27.14 15.45
N ALA A 220 -11.86 27.73 14.27
CA ALA A 220 -12.70 28.81 13.73
C ALA A 220 -13.21 28.63 12.27
N THR A 221 -12.92 27.54 11.56
CA THR A 221 -13.25 27.51 10.12
C THR A 221 -13.90 26.19 9.67
N SER A 222 -15.10 26.35 9.08
CA SER A 222 -15.87 25.33 8.36
C SER A 222 -15.10 24.72 7.19
N PRO A 223 -15.32 23.44 6.83
CA PRO A 223 -14.49 22.70 5.88
C PRO A 223 -14.62 23.25 4.46
N ALA A 224 -13.52 23.74 3.92
CA ALA A 224 -13.37 23.92 2.48
C ALA A 224 -13.18 22.53 1.82
N PRO A 225 -13.69 22.33 0.58
CA PRO A 225 -13.55 21.04 -0.11
C PRO A 225 -12.07 20.71 -0.33
N PRO A 226 -11.70 19.43 -0.30
CA PRO A 226 -10.31 19.01 -0.40
C PRO A 226 -9.76 19.38 -1.78
N ALA A 227 -8.93 20.41 -1.84
CA ALA A 227 -7.94 20.47 -2.89
C ALA A 227 -7.07 19.22 -2.70
N ARG A 228 -7.03 18.32 -3.69
CA ARG A 228 -5.99 17.31 -3.77
C ARG A 228 -4.69 18.09 -3.66
N ALA A 229 -4.08 18.06 -2.48
CA ALA A 229 -2.71 18.45 -2.37
C ALA A 229 -1.99 17.57 -3.41
N ASP A 230 -1.20 18.19 -4.30
CA ASP A 230 -0.27 17.49 -5.16
C ASP A 230 0.73 16.76 -4.26
N SER A 231 0.26 15.66 -3.76
CA SER A 231 1.02 14.74 -2.93
C SER A 231 1.97 14.07 -3.89
N GLY A 232 3.21 14.55 -3.90
CA GLY A 232 4.28 13.99 -4.72
C GLY A 232 4.39 12.48 -4.56
N SER A 233 5.29 11.86 -5.30
CA SER A 233 5.52 10.40 -5.38
C SER A 233 5.37 9.61 -4.06
N GLY A 234 5.47 10.26 -2.91
CA GLY A 234 5.29 9.67 -1.58
C GLY A 234 3.88 9.18 -1.26
N SER A 235 2.81 9.87 -1.72
CA SER A 235 1.43 9.43 -1.43
C SER A 235 1.06 8.17 -2.21
N ALA A 236 1.40 8.10 -3.49
CA ALA A 236 1.15 6.91 -4.30
C ALA A 236 1.84 5.66 -3.74
N LEU A 237 2.96 5.85 -3.06
CA LEU A 237 3.69 4.79 -2.41
C LEU A 237 2.98 4.31 -1.14
N LEU A 238 2.52 5.24 -0.31
CA LEU A 238 1.76 4.92 0.90
C LEU A 238 0.42 4.27 0.55
N ASP A 239 -0.23 4.68 -0.54
CA ASP A 239 -1.43 4.03 -1.06
C ASP A 239 -1.16 2.57 -1.49
N ARG A 240 -0.03 2.30 -2.16
CA ARG A 240 0.39 0.93 -2.49
C ARG A 240 0.67 0.09 -1.25
N LEU A 241 1.30 0.67 -0.24
CA LEU A 241 1.57 0.01 1.03
C LEU A 241 0.27 -0.29 1.79
N ALA A 242 -0.68 0.66 1.81
CA ALA A 242 -2.01 0.46 2.37
C ALA A 242 -2.76 -0.66 1.65
N ALA A 243 -2.80 -0.63 0.32
CA ALA A 243 -3.44 -1.68 -0.49
C ALA A 243 -2.83 -3.07 -0.24
N ARG A 244 -1.50 -3.15 -0.03
CA ARG A 244 -0.83 -4.40 0.33
C ARG A 244 -1.27 -4.94 1.69
N LEU A 245 -1.57 -4.06 2.64
CA LEU A 245 -2.10 -4.41 3.96
C LEU A 245 -3.59 -4.79 3.91
N GLY A 246 -4.26 -4.62 2.75
CA GLY A 246 -5.70 -4.70 2.64
C GLY A 246 -6.40 -3.50 3.30
N TRP A 247 -5.73 -2.36 3.32
CA TRP A 247 -6.21 -1.11 3.91
C TRP A 247 -6.31 -0.03 2.84
N ARG A 248 -7.11 1.01 3.15
CA ARG A 248 -7.26 2.18 2.29
C ARG A 248 -7.15 3.45 3.12
N ALA A 249 -6.28 4.37 2.70
CA ALA A 249 -6.20 5.70 3.28
C ALA A 249 -7.19 6.64 2.57
N VAL A 250 -8.01 7.32 3.34
CA VAL A 250 -9.00 8.29 2.86
C VAL A 250 -8.69 9.65 3.46
N PHE A 251 -8.39 10.61 2.61
CA PHE A 251 -8.15 11.99 3.02
C PHE A 251 -9.49 12.68 3.21
N ALA A 252 -9.91 12.83 4.47
CA ALA A 252 -11.16 13.53 4.81
C ALA A 252 -11.01 15.05 4.70
N SER A 253 -9.79 15.56 4.98
CA SER A 253 -9.43 16.99 4.82
C SER A 253 -7.89 17.07 4.66
N PRO A 254 -7.33 18.27 4.34
CA PRO A 254 -5.88 18.49 4.32
C PRO A 254 -5.18 18.14 5.65
N THR A 255 -5.93 18.15 6.75
CA THR A 255 -5.44 17.92 8.11
C THR A 255 -5.97 16.62 8.73
N ALA A 256 -6.72 15.79 7.98
CA ALA A 256 -7.30 14.56 8.51
C ALA A 256 -7.26 13.40 7.49
N ILE A 257 -6.78 12.26 7.95
CA ILE A 257 -6.70 11.01 7.20
C ILE A 257 -7.37 9.91 8.01
N SER A 258 -8.20 9.10 7.35
CA SER A 258 -8.77 7.89 7.93
C SER A 258 -8.22 6.67 7.20
N ILE A 259 -7.73 5.69 7.94
CA ILE A 259 -7.25 4.40 7.42
C ILE A 259 -8.33 3.38 7.74
N LEU A 260 -8.89 2.76 6.71
CA LEU A 260 -9.97 1.79 6.79
C LEU A 260 -9.48 0.42 6.31
N ALA A 261 -9.96 -0.65 6.91
CA ALA A 261 -9.79 -1.99 6.34
C ALA A 261 -10.61 -2.11 5.06
N ASP A 262 -10.03 -2.66 4.01
CA ASP A 262 -10.74 -2.89 2.74
C ASP A 262 -11.44 -4.25 2.81
N GLU A 263 -12.78 -4.22 2.93
CA GLU A 263 -13.61 -5.43 3.03
C GLU A 263 -13.54 -6.32 1.78
N ALA A 264 -13.14 -5.76 0.65
CA ALA A 264 -13.06 -6.47 -0.64
C ALA A 264 -11.73 -7.21 -0.85
N SER A 265 -10.73 -7.04 0.02
CA SER A 265 -9.41 -7.64 -0.17
C SER A 265 -9.33 -9.04 0.43
N PRO A 266 -8.99 -10.09 -0.36
CA PRO A 266 -8.72 -11.44 0.17
C PRO A 266 -7.51 -11.48 1.11
N ALA A 267 -6.70 -10.44 1.17
CA ALA A 267 -5.56 -10.27 2.07
C ALA A 267 -5.96 -9.78 3.48
N THR A 268 -7.27 -9.64 3.77
CA THR A 268 -7.77 -9.11 5.05
C THR A 268 -7.53 -10.08 6.22
N THR A 269 -6.25 -10.35 6.50
CA THR A 269 -5.83 -11.06 7.72
C THR A 269 -5.62 -10.07 8.87
N SER A 270 -5.51 -8.78 8.57
CA SER A 270 -5.36 -7.71 9.56
C SER A 270 -6.72 -7.12 9.91
N ARG A 271 -7.35 -7.66 10.95
CA ARG A 271 -8.57 -7.10 11.53
C ARG A 271 -8.22 -6.22 12.70
N PHE A 272 -8.81 -5.02 12.75
CA PHE A 272 -8.93 -4.28 13.98
C PHE A 272 -9.80 -5.14 14.91
N ARG A 273 -9.21 -5.78 15.93
CA ARG A 273 -9.94 -6.41 17.03
C ARG A 273 -9.64 -5.60 18.28
N LEU A 274 -10.67 -4.99 18.81
CA LEU A 274 -10.69 -4.46 20.17
C LEU A 274 -10.89 -5.58 21.16
#